data_b16088f0e1f459a19f732c30365326a6
#
_entry.id   b16088f0e1f459a19f732c30365326a6
#
_cell.length_a   1.000
_cell.length_b   1.000
_cell.length_c   1.000
_cell.angle_alpha   90.00
_cell.angle_beta   90.00
_cell.angle_gamma   90.00
#
_symmetry.space_group_name_H-M   'P 1'
#
loop_
_entity.id
_entity.type
_entity.pdbx_description
1 polymer ?
#
loop_
_entity_poly.entity_id
_entity_poly.type
_entity_poly.pdbx_seq_one_letter_code
_entity_poly.pdbx_strand_id
1 'polypeptide(L)'
;MGKVKKRNVNFNSKFESICRDIKTVKIQGATNVAKAALEALKIRRDKQSLKILKNLRPTEPLTRNILKFANAFEDINQGVREATLYFPWADYMINYYGLKVIKNNDKIMTHCHSSNVVKLLTAARNSGRKFEVYVTETRPLFQGRKTALDLAKAGIKVYYLTDLQARIGLKKCDIFLFGADAITVDGSIANKIGTELFVDLAKQYNKKIYCVTQALKFDPETLKEGHKEKLDIRDGKEVWDIKNKNIEVLNNAFEFVKAEKIDGIISEFGIKKINDFINTFKKHYKFLL
;
A
#
# COMPACT_ATOMS: atom_id res chain seq x y z
N MET A 1 1.02 -20.56 46.73
CA MET A 1 2.07 -20.25 45.72
C MET A 1 1.74 -20.97 44.40
N GLY A 2 1.41 -20.30 43.36
CA GLY A 2 1.15 -20.95 42.06
C GLY A 2 0.11 -20.24 41.18
N LYS A 3 0.38 -19.05 40.65
CA LYS A 3 -0.43 -18.47 39.56
C LYS A 3 0.29 -17.41 38.69
N VAL A 4 1.62 -17.22 38.78
CA VAL A 4 2.31 -16.14 38.06
C VAL A 4 2.99 -16.58 36.75
N LYS A 5 3.22 -17.88 36.53
CA LYS A 5 4.00 -18.35 35.36
C LYS A 5 3.22 -18.47 34.02
N LYS A 6 1.87 -18.45 34.02
CA LYS A 6 1.10 -18.65 32.78
C LYS A 6 0.95 -17.43 31.88
N ARG A 7 1.18 -16.20 32.35
CA ARG A 7 1.01 -14.98 31.54
C ARG A 7 2.17 -14.69 30.57
N ASN A 8 3.43 -14.95 30.97
CA ASN A 8 4.61 -14.59 30.16
C ASN A 8 4.83 -15.48 28.93
N VAL A 9 4.47 -16.75 29.02
CA VAL A 9 4.60 -17.72 27.89
C VAL A 9 3.64 -17.33 26.75
N ASN A 10 2.45 -16.80 27.07
CA ASN A 10 1.44 -16.43 26.09
C ASN A 10 1.78 -15.14 25.29
N PHE A 11 2.47 -14.18 25.91
CA PHE A 11 2.86 -12.93 25.24
C PHE A 11 4.03 -13.13 24.26
N ASN A 12 5.05 -13.89 24.62
CA ASN A 12 6.16 -14.19 23.71
C ASN A 12 5.67 -14.99 22.49
N SER A 13 4.81 -15.97 22.68
CA SER A 13 4.23 -16.78 21.59
C SER A 13 3.39 -15.92 20.63
N LYS A 14 2.66 -14.90 21.12
CA LYS A 14 1.85 -13.99 20.30
C LYS A 14 2.74 -13.05 19.48
N PHE A 15 3.79 -12.47 20.06
CA PHE A 15 4.76 -11.64 19.33
C PHE A 15 5.39 -12.43 18.17
N GLU A 16 5.91 -13.62 18.48
CA GLU A 16 6.54 -14.50 17.49
C GLU A 16 5.59 -14.96 16.39
N SER A 17 4.32 -15.23 16.76
CA SER A 17 3.28 -15.57 15.77
C SER A 17 3.04 -14.41 14.81
N ILE A 18 2.91 -13.17 15.29
CA ILE A 18 2.72 -11.99 14.43
C ILE A 18 3.95 -11.83 13.52
N CYS A 19 5.17 -11.91 14.06
CA CYS A 19 6.40 -11.80 13.28
C CYS A 19 6.47 -12.85 12.17
N ARG A 20 6.12 -14.10 12.47
CA ARG A 20 6.07 -15.19 11.50
C ARG A 20 5.01 -14.92 10.42
N ASP A 21 3.79 -14.52 10.80
CA ASP A 21 2.69 -14.26 9.87
C ASP A 21 2.99 -13.09 8.92
N ILE A 22 3.75 -12.08 9.39
CA ILE A 22 4.28 -11.01 8.53
C ILE A 22 5.35 -11.56 7.57
N LYS A 23 6.33 -12.30 8.10
CA LYS A 23 7.46 -12.82 7.31
C LYS A 23 7.02 -13.82 6.24
N THR A 24 6.05 -14.68 6.55
CA THR A 24 5.50 -15.69 5.62
C THR A 24 4.43 -15.16 4.68
N VAL A 25 4.19 -13.82 4.70
CA VAL A 25 3.21 -13.14 3.83
C VAL A 25 1.77 -13.62 4.06
N LYS A 26 1.49 -14.22 5.21
CA LYS A 26 0.12 -14.52 5.64
C LYS A 26 -0.64 -13.23 5.94
N ILE A 27 0.04 -12.22 6.51
CA ILE A 27 -0.45 -10.84 6.60
C ILE A 27 0.05 -10.09 5.36
N GLN A 28 -0.88 -9.64 4.52
CA GLN A 28 -0.60 -8.99 3.24
C GLN A 28 -1.08 -7.53 3.21
N GLY A 29 -0.39 -6.71 2.39
CA GLY A 29 -0.66 -5.29 2.19
C GLY A 29 0.00 -4.41 3.25
N ALA A 30 0.71 -3.38 2.80
CA ALA A 30 1.57 -2.53 3.64
C ALA A 30 0.84 -1.98 4.89
N THR A 31 -0.42 -1.56 4.77
CA THR A 31 -1.20 -1.05 5.91
C THR A 31 -1.49 -2.14 6.96
N ASN A 32 -1.80 -3.38 6.54
CA ASN A 32 -2.07 -4.48 7.47
C ASN A 32 -0.80 -4.93 8.18
N VAL A 33 0.32 -5.00 7.43
CA VAL A 33 1.65 -5.31 7.99
C VAL A 33 2.05 -4.27 9.03
N ALA A 34 1.91 -2.98 8.72
CA ALA A 34 2.22 -1.89 9.63
C ALA A 34 1.38 -1.93 10.91
N LYS A 35 0.06 -2.18 10.80
CA LYS A 35 -0.83 -2.35 11.96
C LYS A 35 -0.44 -3.57 12.81
N ALA A 36 -0.16 -4.70 12.18
CA ALA A 36 0.29 -5.90 12.89
C ALA A 36 1.63 -5.68 13.61
N ALA A 37 2.56 -4.93 13.00
CA ALA A 37 3.82 -4.56 13.63
C ALA A 37 3.61 -3.67 14.86
N LEU A 38 2.67 -2.70 14.83
CA LEU A 38 2.29 -1.92 16.00
C LEU A 38 1.66 -2.77 17.11
N GLU A 39 0.80 -3.74 16.75
CA GLU A 39 0.26 -4.68 17.75
C GLU A 39 1.36 -5.54 18.38
N ALA A 40 2.34 -6.00 17.59
CA ALA A 40 3.50 -6.70 18.13
C ALA A 40 4.35 -5.80 19.05
N LEU A 41 4.53 -4.52 18.68
CA LEU A 41 5.25 -3.54 19.52
C LEU A 41 4.52 -3.27 20.85
N LYS A 42 3.19 -3.35 20.92
CA LYS A 42 2.45 -3.29 22.20
C LYS A 42 2.80 -4.43 23.15
N ILE A 43 3.11 -5.60 22.58
CA ILE A 43 3.44 -6.81 23.35
C ILE A 43 4.87 -6.77 23.86
N ARG A 44 5.83 -6.40 22.99
CA ARG A 44 7.27 -6.32 23.33
C ARG A 44 7.83 -5.00 22.82
N ARG A 45 8.29 -4.15 23.78
CA ARG A 45 8.63 -2.73 23.55
C ARG A 45 10.14 -2.47 23.63
N ASP A 46 10.95 -3.50 23.71
CA ASP A 46 12.40 -3.38 23.79
C ASP A 46 13.01 -3.02 22.42
N LYS A 47 14.24 -2.47 22.46
CA LYS A 47 14.99 -2.06 21.26
C LYS A 47 15.21 -3.21 20.27
N GLN A 48 15.38 -4.44 20.78
CA GLN A 48 15.57 -5.61 19.94
C GLN A 48 14.31 -5.97 19.16
N SER A 49 13.15 -5.94 19.82
CA SER A 49 11.85 -6.15 19.19
C SER A 49 11.57 -5.12 18.09
N LEU A 50 11.85 -3.85 18.34
CA LEU A 50 11.73 -2.79 17.34
C LEU A 50 12.64 -3.04 16.12
N LYS A 51 13.89 -3.50 16.34
CA LYS A 51 14.81 -3.87 15.26
C LYS A 51 14.28 -5.06 14.45
N ILE A 52 13.77 -6.08 15.13
CA ILE A 52 13.15 -7.24 14.46
C ILE A 52 12.00 -6.77 13.56
N LEU A 53 11.02 -6.03 14.12
CA LEU A 53 9.81 -5.59 13.40
C LEU A 53 10.14 -4.74 12.17
N LYS A 54 11.13 -3.83 12.26
CA LYS A 54 11.58 -3.00 11.13
C LYS A 54 12.14 -3.81 9.96
N ASN A 55 12.69 -4.99 10.24
CA ASN A 55 13.37 -5.83 9.26
C ASN A 55 12.51 -6.99 8.73
N LEU A 56 11.26 -7.14 9.19
CA LEU A 56 10.38 -8.22 8.71
C LEU A 56 10.01 -8.05 7.24
N ARG A 57 9.81 -6.79 6.80
CA ARG A 57 9.49 -6.41 5.41
C ARG A 57 10.31 -5.18 5.04
N PRO A 58 11.59 -5.35 4.68
CA PRO A 58 12.50 -4.23 4.42
C PRO A 58 12.08 -3.35 3.23
N THR A 59 11.32 -3.90 2.29
CA THR A 59 10.79 -3.20 1.11
C THR A 59 9.48 -2.45 1.36
N GLU A 60 9.00 -2.41 2.62
CA GLU A 60 7.76 -1.72 2.99
C GLU A 60 8.05 -0.53 3.94
N PRO A 61 8.30 0.68 3.41
CA PRO A 61 8.65 1.87 4.21
C PRO A 61 7.58 2.25 5.23
N LEU A 62 6.29 2.02 4.94
CA LEU A 62 5.20 2.30 5.87
C LEU A 62 5.42 1.65 7.25
N THR A 63 5.84 0.39 7.27
CA THR A 63 6.11 -0.32 8.54
C THR A 63 7.29 0.29 9.28
N ARG A 64 8.38 0.60 8.57
CA ARG A 64 9.55 1.25 9.19
C ARG A 64 9.21 2.63 9.75
N ASN A 65 8.49 3.42 8.96
CA ASN A 65 8.14 4.80 9.32
C ASN A 65 7.15 4.86 10.49
N ILE A 66 6.12 4.04 10.51
CA ILE A 66 5.14 4.04 11.61
C ILE A 66 5.76 3.54 12.92
N LEU A 67 6.71 2.60 12.86
CA LEU A 67 7.46 2.16 14.04
C LEU A 67 8.45 3.23 14.52
N LYS A 68 9.10 3.97 13.60
CA LYS A 68 9.91 5.15 13.96
C LYS A 68 9.03 6.24 14.58
N PHE A 69 7.85 6.50 14.00
CA PHE A 69 6.88 7.45 14.53
C PHE A 69 6.46 7.11 15.96
N ALA A 70 6.06 5.85 16.21
CA ALA A 70 5.71 5.40 17.56
C ALA A 70 6.87 5.54 18.55
N ASN A 71 8.11 5.29 18.11
CA ASN A 71 9.29 5.37 18.96
C ASN A 71 9.85 6.80 19.16
N ALA A 72 9.28 7.80 18.49
CA ALA A 72 9.69 9.20 18.64
C ALA A 72 9.10 9.86 19.90
N PHE A 73 8.15 9.22 20.58
CA PHE A 73 7.57 9.68 21.83
C PHE A 73 8.35 9.17 23.02
N GLU A 74 8.44 9.96 24.10
CA GLU A 74 9.08 9.54 25.36
C GLU A 74 8.35 8.34 25.97
N ASP A 75 7.00 8.40 26.01
CA ASP A 75 6.19 7.23 26.37
C ASP A 75 5.79 6.45 25.11
N ILE A 76 6.37 5.26 24.98
CA ILE A 76 6.07 4.34 23.88
C ILE A 76 4.59 3.94 23.78
N ASN A 77 3.84 3.96 24.90
CA ASN A 77 2.40 3.67 24.87
C ASN A 77 1.65 4.81 24.19
N GLN A 78 2.02 6.06 24.49
CA GLN A 78 1.50 7.23 23.80
C GLN A 78 1.87 7.13 22.30
N GLY A 79 3.14 6.89 21.98
CA GLY A 79 3.58 6.76 20.61
C GLY A 79 2.83 5.71 19.81
N VAL A 80 2.56 4.56 20.41
CA VAL A 80 1.77 3.50 19.75
C VAL A 80 0.29 3.91 19.59
N ARG A 81 -0.29 4.64 20.54
CA ARG A 81 -1.66 5.18 20.39
C ARG A 81 -1.72 6.16 19.22
N GLU A 82 -0.81 7.14 19.18
CA GLU A 82 -0.74 8.15 18.12
C GLU A 82 -0.50 7.49 16.74
N ALA A 83 0.44 6.55 16.65
CA ALA A 83 0.69 5.77 15.45
C ALA A 83 -0.54 4.95 15.01
N THR A 84 -1.34 4.47 15.93
CA THR A 84 -2.60 3.76 15.62
C THR A 84 -3.66 4.72 15.08
N LEU A 85 -3.77 5.92 15.64
CA LEU A 85 -4.70 6.97 15.21
C LEU A 85 -4.33 7.59 13.86
N TYR A 86 -3.06 7.49 13.46
CA TYR A 86 -2.62 7.94 12.13
C TYR A 86 -3.44 7.29 11.00
N PHE A 87 -3.73 6.00 11.06
CA PHE A 87 -4.40 5.30 9.97
C PHE A 87 -5.83 5.80 9.69
N PRO A 88 -6.74 5.88 10.66
CA PRO A 88 -8.08 6.40 10.40
C PRO A 88 -8.05 7.88 10.00
N TRP A 89 -7.13 8.69 10.57
CA TRP A 89 -6.95 10.09 10.17
C TRP A 89 -6.48 10.21 8.72
N ALA A 90 -5.45 9.47 8.33
CA ALA A 90 -4.94 9.49 6.96
C ALA A 90 -6.01 8.99 5.97
N ASP A 91 -6.74 7.93 6.30
CA ASP A 91 -7.84 7.43 5.48
C ASP A 91 -8.95 8.49 5.29
N TYR A 92 -9.31 9.21 6.37
CA TYR A 92 -10.29 10.30 6.31
C TYR A 92 -9.82 11.43 5.38
N MET A 93 -8.58 11.88 5.53
CA MET A 93 -8.01 12.95 4.71
C MET A 93 -7.85 12.55 3.25
N ILE A 94 -7.39 11.31 2.97
CA ILE A 94 -7.31 10.76 1.62
C ILE A 94 -8.69 10.75 0.97
N ASN A 95 -9.72 10.30 1.68
CA ASN A 95 -11.08 10.30 1.18
C ASN A 95 -11.58 11.73 0.92
N TYR A 96 -11.36 12.65 1.86
CA TYR A 96 -11.77 14.06 1.72
C TYR A 96 -11.20 14.71 0.46
N TYR A 97 -9.91 14.53 0.21
CA TYR A 97 -9.27 15.07 -0.98
C TYR A 97 -9.62 14.27 -2.24
N GLY A 98 -9.63 12.95 -2.15
CA GLY A 98 -9.91 12.08 -3.30
C GLY A 98 -11.34 12.21 -3.83
N LEU A 99 -12.30 12.55 -2.98
CA LEU A 99 -13.66 12.86 -3.41
C LEU A 99 -13.72 14.01 -4.43
N LYS A 100 -12.74 14.91 -4.47
CA LYS A 100 -12.70 16.04 -5.42
C LYS A 100 -12.42 15.59 -6.86
N VAL A 101 -11.84 14.42 -7.07
CA VAL A 101 -11.49 13.90 -8.41
C VAL A 101 -12.51 12.92 -8.98
N ILE A 102 -13.39 12.36 -8.14
CA ILE A 102 -14.41 11.40 -8.60
C ILE A 102 -15.73 12.12 -8.87
N LYS A 103 -16.29 11.96 -10.05
CA LYS A 103 -17.55 12.59 -10.48
C LYS A 103 -18.66 11.54 -10.67
N ASN A 104 -19.90 12.01 -10.79
CA ASN A 104 -20.99 11.15 -11.24
C ASN A 104 -20.76 10.67 -12.67
N ASN A 105 -21.10 9.41 -12.91
CA ASN A 105 -20.96 8.70 -14.16
C ASN A 105 -19.52 8.43 -14.61
N ASP A 106 -18.52 8.72 -13.77
CA ASP A 106 -17.14 8.34 -14.07
C ASP A 106 -17.02 6.82 -14.22
N LYS A 107 -16.17 6.41 -15.14
CA LYS A 107 -15.68 5.04 -15.27
C LYS A 107 -14.25 5.01 -14.77
N ILE A 108 -14.04 4.31 -13.69
CA ILE A 108 -12.76 4.29 -12.98
C ILE A 108 -12.08 2.96 -13.19
N MET A 109 -10.80 2.95 -13.50
CA MET A 109 -10.02 1.72 -13.53
C MET A 109 -9.09 1.65 -12.33
N THR A 110 -8.89 0.45 -11.81
CA THR A 110 -7.88 0.17 -10.78
C THR A 110 -7.20 -1.18 -11.02
N HIS A 111 -5.99 -1.32 -10.47
CA HIS A 111 -5.18 -2.52 -10.53
C HIS A 111 -4.73 -2.94 -9.15
N CYS A 112 -4.64 -4.24 -8.91
CA CYS A 112 -4.27 -4.84 -7.63
C CYS A 112 -5.30 -4.57 -6.51
N HIS A 113 -4.89 -4.74 -5.25
CA HIS A 113 -5.69 -4.41 -4.08
C HIS A 113 -5.00 -3.32 -3.26
N SER A 114 -5.52 -2.11 -3.35
CA SER A 114 -5.13 -1.00 -2.48
C SER A 114 -6.27 -0.65 -1.53
N SER A 115 -6.03 -0.79 -0.23
CA SER A 115 -7.02 -0.40 0.79
C SER A 115 -7.40 1.09 0.72
N ASN A 116 -6.46 1.97 0.35
CA ASN A 116 -6.74 3.39 0.19
C ASN A 116 -7.66 3.64 -1.02
N VAL A 117 -7.42 2.98 -2.16
CA VAL A 117 -8.30 3.09 -3.34
C VAL A 117 -9.69 2.56 -3.01
N VAL A 118 -9.80 1.37 -2.41
CA VAL A 118 -11.10 0.78 -2.04
C VAL A 118 -11.87 1.67 -1.09
N LYS A 119 -11.23 2.21 -0.04
CA LYS A 119 -11.86 3.13 0.91
C LYS A 119 -12.33 4.42 0.26
N LEU A 120 -11.51 5.03 -0.61
CA LEU A 120 -11.89 6.22 -1.35
C LEU A 120 -13.11 5.98 -2.24
N LEU A 121 -13.13 4.89 -3.00
CA LEU A 121 -14.26 4.55 -3.87
C LEU A 121 -15.52 4.24 -3.05
N THR A 122 -15.38 3.54 -1.92
CA THR A 122 -16.49 3.30 -0.98
C THR A 122 -17.02 4.61 -0.40
N ALA A 123 -16.15 5.53 0.01
CA ALA A 123 -16.54 6.85 0.51
C ALA A 123 -17.26 7.67 -0.58
N ALA A 124 -16.81 7.60 -1.84
CA ALA A 124 -17.47 8.24 -2.97
C ALA A 124 -18.89 7.69 -3.18
N ARG A 125 -19.06 6.38 -3.12
CA ARG A 125 -20.36 5.72 -3.21
C ARG A 125 -21.30 6.14 -2.08
N ASN A 126 -20.79 6.13 -0.84
CA ASN A 126 -21.54 6.52 0.36
C ASN A 126 -21.95 8.01 0.36
N SER A 127 -21.19 8.86 -0.34
CA SER A 127 -21.56 10.28 -0.55
C SER A 127 -22.59 10.50 -1.66
N GLY A 128 -23.19 9.42 -2.18
CA GLY A 128 -24.25 9.47 -3.20
C GLY A 128 -23.75 9.45 -4.65
N ARG A 129 -22.43 9.41 -4.90
CA ARG A 129 -21.92 9.37 -6.29
C ARG A 129 -22.23 8.04 -6.95
N LYS A 130 -22.61 8.11 -8.22
CA LYS A 130 -22.87 6.95 -9.09
C LYS A 130 -21.74 6.85 -10.09
N PHE A 131 -21.02 5.73 -10.13
CA PHE A 131 -19.89 5.46 -11.03
C PHE A 131 -19.70 3.96 -11.18
N GLU A 132 -18.88 3.55 -12.15
CA GLU A 132 -18.56 2.16 -12.43
C GLU A 132 -17.04 1.94 -12.27
N VAL A 133 -16.62 0.72 -11.88
CA VAL A 133 -15.20 0.43 -11.68
C VAL A 133 -14.79 -0.79 -12.51
N TYR A 134 -13.67 -0.66 -13.22
CA TYR A 134 -12.97 -1.73 -13.93
C TYR A 134 -11.81 -2.19 -13.09
N VAL A 135 -11.73 -3.50 -12.81
CA VAL A 135 -10.71 -4.09 -11.94
C VAL A 135 -10.03 -5.22 -12.70
N THR A 136 -8.70 -5.22 -12.76
CA THR A 136 -7.94 -6.33 -13.33
C THR A 136 -7.72 -7.42 -12.28
N GLU A 137 -7.54 -8.68 -12.73
CA GLU A 137 -7.39 -9.85 -11.84
C GLU A 137 -6.12 -9.83 -11.00
N THR A 138 -5.04 -9.22 -11.52
CA THR A 138 -3.73 -9.10 -10.87
C THR A 138 -3.06 -10.45 -10.62
N ARG A 139 -2.53 -11.06 -11.69
CA ARG A 139 -1.71 -12.27 -11.59
C ARG A 139 -0.43 -12.01 -10.78
N PRO A 140 0.19 -13.03 -10.13
CA PRO A 140 -0.28 -14.41 -10.03
C PRO A 140 -1.29 -14.65 -8.89
N LEU A 141 -1.37 -13.77 -7.85
CA LEU A 141 -2.11 -14.02 -6.62
C LEU A 141 -3.56 -13.49 -6.62
N PHE A 142 -4.04 -12.95 -7.73
CA PHE A 142 -5.41 -12.52 -7.95
C PHE A 142 -5.95 -11.49 -6.93
N GLN A 143 -5.11 -10.55 -6.48
CA GLN A 143 -5.53 -9.51 -5.52
C GLN A 143 -6.71 -8.66 -6.03
N GLY A 144 -6.87 -8.53 -7.35
CA GLY A 144 -8.02 -7.87 -7.96
C GLY A 144 -9.37 -8.49 -7.60
N ARG A 145 -9.42 -9.81 -7.30
CA ARG A 145 -10.65 -10.47 -6.82
C ARG A 145 -11.13 -9.87 -5.50
N LYS A 146 -10.20 -9.61 -4.58
CA LYS A 146 -10.53 -8.96 -3.31
C LYS A 146 -11.05 -7.54 -3.53
N THR A 147 -10.41 -6.77 -4.39
CA THR A 147 -10.87 -5.41 -4.76
C THR A 147 -12.28 -5.44 -5.34
N ALA A 148 -12.54 -6.33 -6.29
CA ALA A 148 -13.86 -6.47 -6.91
C ALA A 148 -14.94 -6.82 -5.89
N LEU A 149 -14.67 -7.77 -4.98
CA LEU A 149 -15.61 -8.16 -3.93
C LEU A 149 -15.88 -7.05 -2.93
N ASP A 150 -14.84 -6.32 -2.49
CA ASP A 150 -14.99 -5.24 -1.52
C ASP A 150 -15.80 -4.07 -2.12
N LEU A 151 -15.56 -3.72 -3.39
CA LEU A 151 -16.32 -2.68 -4.09
C LEU A 151 -17.77 -3.11 -4.37
N ALA A 152 -18.00 -4.36 -4.77
CA ALA A 152 -19.34 -4.89 -4.98
C ALA A 152 -20.18 -4.88 -3.68
N LYS A 153 -19.57 -5.23 -2.54
CA LYS A 153 -20.21 -5.12 -1.21
C LYS A 153 -20.61 -3.68 -0.87
N ALA A 154 -19.87 -2.69 -1.36
CA ALA A 154 -20.22 -1.27 -1.21
C ALA A 154 -21.29 -0.80 -2.20
N GLY A 155 -21.90 -1.69 -2.99
CA GLY A 155 -22.93 -1.36 -3.97
C GLY A 155 -22.39 -0.64 -5.22
N ILE A 156 -21.12 -0.83 -5.55
CA ILE A 156 -20.47 -0.28 -6.75
C ILE A 156 -20.52 -1.34 -7.85
N LYS A 157 -20.92 -0.95 -9.05
CA LYS A 157 -20.88 -1.83 -10.23
C LYS A 157 -19.43 -2.05 -10.66
N VAL A 158 -19.02 -3.32 -10.74
CA VAL A 158 -17.65 -3.71 -11.06
C VAL A 158 -17.63 -4.55 -12.34
N TYR A 159 -16.71 -4.19 -13.25
CA TYR A 159 -16.31 -5.01 -14.39
C TYR A 159 -14.95 -5.64 -14.08
N TYR A 160 -14.91 -6.96 -14.04
CA TYR A 160 -13.71 -7.70 -13.73
C TYR A 160 -13.04 -8.19 -15.01
N LEU A 161 -11.74 -7.95 -15.14
CA LEU A 161 -10.96 -8.17 -16.35
C LEU A 161 -9.74 -9.04 -16.06
N THR A 162 -9.26 -9.81 -17.03
CA THR A 162 -7.89 -10.31 -17.01
C THR A 162 -6.90 -9.14 -17.17
N ASP A 163 -5.65 -9.31 -16.77
CA ASP A 163 -4.66 -8.21 -16.81
C ASP A 163 -4.45 -7.68 -18.24
N LEU A 164 -4.41 -8.56 -19.25
CA LEU A 164 -4.26 -8.13 -20.65
C LEU A 164 -5.49 -7.39 -21.21
N GLN A 165 -6.67 -7.57 -20.62
CA GLN A 165 -7.87 -6.80 -20.98
C GLN A 165 -7.86 -5.38 -20.39
N ALA A 166 -6.84 -4.98 -19.63
CA ALA A 166 -6.68 -3.62 -19.12
C ALA A 166 -6.81 -2.56 -20.22
N ARG A 167 -6.32 -2.83 -21.42
CA ARG A 167 -6.47 -1.95 -22.58
C ARG A 167 -7.95 -1.65 -22.88
N ILE A 168 -8.83 -2.64 -22.78
CA ILE A 168 -10.28 -2.47 -23.01
C ILE A 168 -10.88 -1.58 -21.92
N GLY A 169 -10.51 -1.84 -20.66
CA GLY A 169 -10.93 -1.04 -19.51
C GLY A 169 -10.46 0.41 -19.62
N LEU A 170 -9.18 0.64 -19.88
CA LEU A 170 -8.58 1.97 -19.97
C LEU A 170 -9.14 2.81 -21.12
N LYS A 171 -9.50 2.21 -22.27
CA LYS A 171 -10.19 2.94 -23.33
C LYS A 171 -11.53 3.50 -22.88
N LYS A 172 -12.26 2.77 -22.02
CA LYS A 172 -13.60 3.15 -21.54
C LYS A 172 -13.57 4.04 -20.30
N CYS A 173 -12.48 3.99 -19.52
CA CYS A 173 -12.36 4.73 -18.27
C CYS A 173 -12.06 6.22 -18.48
N ASP A 174 -12.40 7.02 -17.49
CA ASP A 174 -12.06 8.44 -17.37
C ASP A 174 -10.84 8.63 -16.48
N ILE A 175 -10.73 7.79 -15.45
CA ILE A 175 -9.71 7.88 -14.39
C ILE A 175 -9.07 6.51 -14.16
N PHE A 176 -7.74 6.48 -14.02
CA PHE A 176 -7.00 5.35 -13.48
C PHE A 176 -6.49 5.68 -12.07
N LEU A 177 -6.94 4.90 -11.08
CA LEU A 177 -6.53 5.01 -9.68
C LEU A 177 -5.73 3.77 -9.30
N PHE A 178 -4.55 3.96 -8.72
CA PHE A 178 -3.74 2.86 -8.21
C PHE A 178 -3.11 3.22 -6.86
N GLY A 179 -2.68 2.22 -6.10
CA GLY A 179 -2.00 2.41 -4.82
C GLY A 179 -0.49 2.55 -4.97
N ALA A 180 0.21 2.69 -3.84
CA ALA A 180 1.66 2.55 -3.77
C ALA A 180 2.04 1.62 -2.63
N ASP A 181 3.17 0.93 -2.78
CA ASP A 181 3.85 0.19 -1.70
C ASP A 181 5.00 1.04 -1.14
N ALA A 182 5.71 1.77 -1.99
CA ALA A 182 6.73 2.74 -1.62
C ALA A 182 6.76 3.93 -2.60
N ILE A 183 7.27 5.07 -2.13
CA ILE A 183 7.59 6.25 -2.95
C ILE A 183 9.03 6.64 -2.63
N THR A 184 9.87 6.79 -3.63
CA THR A 184 11.29 7.11 -3.50
C THR A 184 11.57 8.60 -3.70
N VAL A 185 12.76 9.08 -3.32
CA VAL A 185 13.15 10.49 -3.41
C VAL A 185 13.22 11.01 -4.85
N ASP A 186 13.52 10.14 -5.81
CA ASP A 186 13.53 10.47 -7.24
C ASP A 186 12.11 10.49 -7.86
N GLY A 187 11.09 10.28 -7.04
CA GLY A 187 9.70 10.29 -7.46
C GLY A 187 9.21 8.99 -8.08
N SER A 188 9.99 7.92 -8.01
CA SER A 188 9.52 6.59 -8.44
C SER A 188 8.50 6.03 -7.44
N ILE A 189 7.42 5.44 -7.94
CA ILE A 189 6.35 4.84 -7.15
C ILE A 189 6.40 3.32 -7.35
N ALA A 190 6.76 2.58 -6.31
CA ALA A 190 6.70 1.13 -6.33
C ALA A 190 5.25 0.67 -6.18
N ASN A 191 4.79 -0.16 -7.11
CA ASN A 191 3.48 -0.81 -7.02
C ASN A 191 3.51 -2.16 -7.75
N LYS A 192 2.41 -2.90 -7.69
CA LYS A 192 2.25 -4.22 -8.31
C LYS A 192 2.64 -4.20 -9.79
N ILE A 193 3.33 -5.28 -10.22
CA ILE A 193 3.70 -5.50 -11.64
C ILE A 193 2.47 -5.32 -12.55
N GLY A 194 2.64 -4.68 -13.70
CA GLY A 194 1.58 -4.28 -14.65
C GLY A 194 1.10 -2.83 -14.47
N THR A 195 1.40 -2.18 -13.34
CA THR A 195 0.96 -0.80 -13.09
C THR A 195 1.60 0.20 -14.06
N GLU A 196 2.90 0.08 -14.35
CA GLU A 196 3.59 0.98 -15.28
C GLU A 196 3.02 0.86 -16.70
N LEU A 197 2.82 -0.36 -17.18
CA LEU A 197 2.16 -0.60 -18.46
C LEU A 197 0.78 0.07 -18.53
N PHE A 198 -0.01 -0.03 -17.45
CA PHE A 198 -1.35 0.55 -17.43
C PHE A 198 -1.30 2.08 -17.34
N VAL A 199 -0.32 2.65 -16.65
CA VAL A 199 -0.06 4.10 -16.66
C VAL A 199 0.29 4.58 -18.07
N ASP A 200 1.15 3.88 -18.79
CA ASP A 200 1.53 4.24 -20.16
C ASP A 200 0.33 4.17 -21.12
N LEU A 201 -0.47 3.12 -21.01
CA LEU A 201 -1.71 3.01 -21.79
C LEU A 201 -2.73 4.10 -21.41
N ALA A 202 -2.89 4.41 -20.13
CA ALA A 202 -3.78 5.47 -19.66
C ALA A 202 -3.35 6.85 -20.21
N LYS A 203 -2.03 7.13 -20.22
CA LYS A 203 -1.48 8.33 -20.87
C LYS A 203 -1.79 8.37 -22.37
N GLN A 204 -1.57 7.27 -23.07
CA GLN A 204 -1.86 7.17 -24.50
C GLN A 204 -3.33 7.48 -24.80
N TYR A 205 -4.25 7.13 -23.88
CA TYR A 205 -5.67 7.41 -24.00
C TYR A 205 -6.10 8.71 -23.34
N ASN A 206 -5.15 9.58 -22.93
CA ASN A 206 -5.41 10.87 -22.28
C ASN A 206 -6.30 10.74 -21.03
N LYS A 207 -6.12 9.69 -20.23
CA LYS A 207 -6.87 9.48 -18.99
C LYS A 207 -6.22 10.20 -17.82
N LYS A 208 -7.05 10.58 -16.82
CA LYS A 208 -6.53 11.07 -15.55
C LYS A 208 -5.93 9.94 -14.73
N ILE A 209 -4.77 10.15 -14.15
CA ILE A 209 -3.99 9.10 -13.46
C ILE A 209 -3.60 9.62 -12.08
N TYR A 210 -4.05 8.95 -11.02
CA TYR A 210 -3.69 9.31 -9.64
C TYR A 210 -3.21 8.09 -8.86
N CYS A 211 -2.12 8.30 -8.10
CA CYS A 211 -1.70 7.39 -7.04
C CYS A 211 -2.43 7.76 -5.74
N VAL A 212 -3.11 6.80 -5.11
CA VAL A 212 -3.86 6.99 -3.86
C VAL A 212 -3.12 6.28 -2.74
N THR A 213 -2.52 7.03 -1.81
CA THR A 213 -1.60 6.45 -0.83
C THR A 213 -1.46 7.27 0.44
N GLN A 214 -0.98 6.65 1.50
CA GLN A 214 -0.55 7.31 2.74
C GLN A 214 0.85 7.89 2.56
N ALA A 215 1.10 9.09 3.12
CA ALA A 215 2.40 9.75 3.00
C ALA A 215 3.53 8.94 3.67
N LEU A 216 3.26 8.19 4.73
CA LEU A 216 4.26 7.33 5.38
C LEU A 216 4.75 6.16 4.50
N LYS A 217 4.26 6.02 3.27
CA LYS A 217 4.86 5.15 2.25
C LYS A 217 6.01 5.80 1.47
N PHE A 218 6.30 7.08 1.70
CA PHE A 218 7.56 7.66 1.27
C PHE A 218 8.71 7.00 1.99
N ASP A 219 9.77 6.62 1.27
CA ASP A 219 10.95 6.00 1.84
C ASP A 219 12.08 7.02 2.07
N PRO A 220 12.27 7.53 3.31
CA PRO A 220 13.37 8.42 3.64
C PRO A 220 14.76 7.79 3.46
N GLU A 221 14.87 6.46 3.48
CA GLU A 221 16.17 5.79 3.29
C GLU A 221 16.72 6.05 1.88
N THR A 222 15.84 6.31 0.89
CA THR A 222 16.25 6.66 -0.49
C THR A 222 16.87 8.05 -0.63
N LEU A 223 16.84 8.87 0.44
CA LEU A 223 17.60 10.13 0.51
C LEU A 223 19.11 9.91 0.72
N LYS A 224 19.50 8.72 1.19
CA LYS A 224 20.90 8.39 1.40
C LYS A 224 21.56 8.08 0.07
N GLU A 225 22.75 8.63 -0.13
CA GLU A 225 23.54 8.41 -1.34
C GLU A 225 23.78 6.90 -1.57
N GLY A 226 23.56 6.46 -2.80
CA GLY A 226 23.73 5.05 -3.19
C GLY A 226 22.62 4.10 -2.74
N HIS A 227 21.65 4.55 -1.94
CA HIS A 227 20.51 3.69 -1.57
C HIS A 227 19.49 3.61 -2.71
N LYS A 228 19.19 2.39 -3.12
CA LYS A 228 18.09 2.09 -4.08
C LYS A 228 17.08 1.19 -3.40
N GLU A 229 15.81 1.53 -3.51
CA GLU A 229 14.74 0.65 -3.06
C GLU A 229 14.79 -0.65 -3.85
N LYS A 230 14.73 -1.77 -3.13
CA LYS A 230 14.73 -3.11 -3.75
C LYS A 230 13.28 -3.55 -3.94
N LEU A 231 12.98 -4.08 -5.10
CA LEU A 231 11.69 -4.70 -5.36
C LEU A 231 11.74 -6.20 -5.04
N ASP A 232 10.66 -6.72 -4.45
CA ASP A 232 10.55 -8.13 -4.12
C ASP A 232 10.47 -8.98 -5.38
N ILE A 233 11.42 -9.90 -5.53
CA ILE A 233 11.32 -11.04 -6.44
C ILE A 233 10.75 -12.20 -5.61
N ARG A 234 9.66 -12.78 -6.07
CA ARG A 234 8.94 -13.83 -5.35
C ARG A 234 9.18 -15.21 -5.94
N ASP A 235 8.78 -16.25 -5.21
CA ASP A 235 8.90 -17.63 -5.68
C ASP A 235 8.14 -17.80 -7.00
N GLY A 236 8.82 -18.31 -8.02
CA GLY A 236 8.24 -18.61 -9.33
C GLY A 236 7.07 -19.59 -9.27
N LYS A 237 7.00 -20.44 -8.24
CA LYS A 237 5.89 -21.35 -8.01
C LYS A 237 4.53 -20.66 -7.84
N GLU A 238 4.51 -19.40 -7.41
CA GLU A 238 3.26 -18.62 -7.36
C GLU A 238 2.66 -18.40 -8.76
N VAL A 239 3.50 -18.36 -9.79
CA VAL A 239 3.10 -18.21 -11.18
C VAL A 239 2.82 -19.57 -11.80
N TRP A 240 3.78 -20.50 -11.67
CA TRP A 240 3.68 -21.86 -12.19
C TRP A 240 4.63 -22.80 -11.45
N ASP A 241 4.09 -23.79 -10.75
CA ASP A 241 4.88 -24.82 -10.05
C ASP A 241 5.27 -25.92 -11.06
N ILE A 242 6.36 -25.70 -11.80
CA ILE A 242 6.89 -26.63 -12.78
C ILE A 242 8.29 -27.09 -12.38
N LYS A 243 8.57 -28.38 -12.62
CA LYS A 243 9.90 -28.98 -12.46
C LYS A 243 10.47 -29.30 -13.84
N ASN A 244 11.07 -28.30 -14.49
CA ASN A 244 11.76 -28.49 -15.77
C ASN A 244 13.04 -27.65 -15.76
N LYS A 245 14.21 -28.30 -15.98
CA LYS A 245 15.53 -27.63 -15.92
C LYS A 245 15.74 -26.55 -16.99
N ASN A 246 14.95 -26.58 -18.06
CA ASN A 246 15.03 -25.63 -19.16
C ASN A 246 13.99 -24.49 -19.06
N ILE A 247 13.21 -24.44 -17.96
CA ILE A 247 12.20 -23.41 -17.74
C ILE A 247 12.52 -22.70 -16.43
N GLU A 248 12.80 -21.40 -16.51
CA GLU A 248 12.92 -20.50 -15.36
C GLU A 248 11.65 -19.63 -15.28
N VAL A 249 10.98 -19.66 -14.13
CA VAL A 249 9.76 -18.87 -13.91
C VAL A 249 10.12 -17.58 -13.20
N LEU A 250 10.04 -16.46 -13.91
CA LEU A 250 10.28 -15.13 -13.36
C LEU A 250 9.02 -14.61 -12.67
N ASN A 251 9.15 -14.12 -11.43
CA ASN A 251 8.05 -13.57 -10.63
C ASN A 251 8.46 -12.25 -9.97
N ASN A 252 8.53 -11.20 -10.76
CA ASN A 252 8.68 -9.84 -10.25
C ASN A 252 7.34 -9.38 -9.68
N ALA A 253 7.27 -9.17 -8.36
CA ALA A 253 6.02 -8.81 -7.70
C ALA A 253 5.64 -7.35 -7.89
N PHE A 254 6.63 -6.47 -8.04
CA PHE A 254 6.49 -5.02 -8.11
C PHE A 254 7.34 -4.44 -9.22
N GLU A 255 7.02 -3.21 -9.60
CA GLU A 255 7.77 -2.39 -10.54
C GLU A 255 7.70 -0.91 -10.11
N PHE A 256 8.51 -0.06 -10.75
CA PHE A 256 8.50 1.37 -10.52
C PHE A 256 7.74 2.12 -11.62
N VAL A 257 6.81 2.96 -11.19
CA VAL A 257 6.14 3.96 -12.04
C VAL A 257 6.78 5.31 -11.77
N LYS A 258 7.22 6.01 -12.80
CA LYS A 258 7.71 7.39 -12.66
C LYS A 258 6.56 8.35 -12.40
N ALA A 259 6.64 9.12 -11.30
CA ALA A 259 5.56 10.01 -10.90
C ALA A 259 5.30 11.17 -11.88
N GLU A 260 6.24 11.48 -12.76
CA GLU A 260 6.05 12.43 -13.87
C GLU A 260 5.00 11.96 -14.89
N LYS A 261 4.73 10.65 -14.93
CA LYS A 261 3.72 10.05 -15.81
C LYS A 261 2.29 10.21 -15.27
N ILE A 262 2.10 10.67 -14.02
CA ILE A 262 0.79 10.76 -13.37
C ILE A 262 0.35 12.20 -13.10
N ASP A 263 -0.97 12.42 -12.98
CA ASP A 263 -1.53 13.74 -12.68
C ASP A 263 -1.25 14.18 -11.23
N GLY A 264 -1.16 13.23 -10.29
CA GLY A 264 -0.81 13.56 -8.91
C GLY A 264 -0.94 12.40 -7.94
N ILE A 265 -0.53 12.67 -6.71
CA ILE A 265 -0.66 11.77 -5.56
C ILE A 265 -1.77 12.31 -4.67
N ILE A 266 -2.76 11.47 -4.37
CA ILE A 266 -3.83 11.72 -3.41
C ILE A 266 -3.40 11.10 -2.08
N SER A 267 -3.12 11.95 -1.10
CA SER A 267 -2.69 11.54 0.23
C SER A 267 -3.37 12.38 1.31
N GLU A 268 -3.05 12.14 2.57
CA GLU A 268 -3.47 13.01 3.68
C GLU A 268 -2.94 14.44 3.56
N PHE A 269 -1.96 14.68 2.70
CA PHE A 269 -1.43 16.02 2.40
C PHE A 269 -2.21 16.75 1.28
N GLY A 270 -3.24 16.13 0.73
CA GLY A 270 -3.99 16.67 -0.41
C GLY A 270 -3.65 15.97 -1.72
N ILE A 271 -4.04 16.61 -2.82
CA ILE A 271 -3.69 16.19 -4.19
C ILE A 271 -2.46 16.98 -4.60
N LYS A 272 -1.32 16.32 -4.74
CA LYS A 272 -0.03 16.99 -4.98
C LYS A 272 0.74 16.35 -6.13
N LYS A 273 1.53 17.15 -6.83
CA LYS A 273 2.60 16.65 -7.68
C LYS A 273 3.71 16.07 -6.79
N ILE A 274 4.56 15.22 -7.35
CA ILE A 274 5.57 14.47 -6.58
C ILE A 274 6.50 15.37 -5.76
N ASN A 275 7.01 16.44 -6.34
CA ASN A 275 7.94 17.32 -5.65
C ASN A 275 7.28 18.02 -4.44
N ASP A 276 6.03 18.48 -4.62
CA ASP A 276 5.26 19.10 -3.54
C ASP A 276 4.90 18.08 -2.45
N PHE A 277 4.63 16.84 -2.83
CA PHE A 277 4.39 15.74 -1.90
C PHE A 277 5.64 15.47 -1.05
N ILE A 278 6.81 15.30 -1.69
CA ILE A 278 8.08 15.04 -1.00
C ILE A 278 8.46 16.21 -0.07
N ASN A 279 8.33 17.46 -0.55
CA ASN A 279 8.62 18.64 0.27
C ASN A 279 7.67 18.74 1.47
N THR A 280 6.38 18.40 1.27
CA THR A 280 5.41 18.37 2.37
C THR A 280 5.76 17.28 3.38
N PHE A 281 6.15 16.07 2.92
CA PHE A 281 6.61 15.00 3.79
C PHE A 281 7.81 15.43 4.64
N LYS A 282 8.85 15.98 3.99
CA LYS A 282 10.07 16.46 4.68
C LYS A 282 9.75 17.51 5.75
N LYS A 283 8.77 18.38 5.50
CA LYS A 283 8.33 19.39 6.47
C LYS A 283 7.61 18.78 7.67
N HIS A 284 6.70 17.83 7.46
CA HIS A 284 5.85 17.27 8.52
C HIS A 284 6.55 16.17 9.32
N TYR A 285 7.41 15.39 8.68
CA TYR A 285 8.05 14.21 9.27
C TYR A 285 9.57 14.34 9.31
N LYS A 286 10.10 15.50 9.74
CA LYS A 286 11.55 15.76 9.88
C LYS A 286 12.28 14.68 10.68
N PHE A 287 11.63 14.13 11.70
CA PHE A 287 12.19 13.10 12.58
C PHE A 287 12.30 11.71 11.92
N LEU A 288 11.76 11.52 10.74
CA LEU A 288 11.92 10.29 9.95
C LEU A 288 13.09 10.34 8.96
N LEU A 289 13.62 11.53 8.69
CA LEU A 289 14.71 11.76 7.72
C LEU A 289 16.08 11.24 8.15
#